data_d1f2eaa1d145435d0e4e59e3111695b1
#
_entry.id   d1f2eaa1d145435d0e4e59e3111695b1
#
_cell.length_a   1.000
_cell.length_b   1.000
_cell.length_c   1.000
_cell.angle_alpha   90.00
_cell.angle_beta   90.00
_cell.angle_gamma   90.00
#
_symmetry.space_group_name_H-M   'P 1'
#
loop_
_entity.id
_entity.type
_entity.pdbx_description
1 polymer ?
#
loop_
_entity_poly.entity_id
_entity_poly.type
_entity_poly.pdbx_seq_one_letter_code
_entity_poly.pdbx_strand_id
1 'polypeptide(L)'
;EGNLDFRRFGGTLHHRTAYAGATTGQQLMYALDEQVRRHESEGLVDKYEYWEFLSLVLDDDGVCRGVTAMNVFDREVKVFKGNAVCLATGGPGLVFGKSTNSVINTGAAASRAYQQGAIYANGEFIQVHPTSIPGADKLRLISESVRGEGGRVWVPKDKNDKRHPTDIPDSDRDYFLERKYPKYGNLVPRDVATREIFSMCVDEGRGVGGDNKVYLDITPEKSGQKGDVLEQKLGGVFEIYRKFVGTD
;
A
#
# COMPACT_ATOMS: atom_id res chain seq x y z
N GLU A 1 26.28 -0.24 9.36
CA GLU A 1 27.13 0.80 9.96
C GLU A 1 26.40 1.63 11.07
N GLY A 2 25.14 1.29 11.40
CA GLY A 2 24.38 1.91 12.49
C GLY A 2 23.72 3.26 12.16
N ASN A 3 23.90 3.79 10.96
CA ASN A 3 23.26 5.04 10.55
C ASN A 3 21.94 4.77 9.81
N LEU A 4 20.99 5.70 9.97
CA LEU A 4 19.74 5.68 9.22
C LEU A 4 20.02 6.02 7.75
N ASP A 5 19.40 5.29 6.85
CA ASP A 5 19.38 5.60 5.43
C ASP A 5 18.08 6.35 5.07
N PHE A 6 18.18 7.33 4.17
CA PHE A 6 17.09 8.22 3.81
C PHE A 6 16.87 8.25 2.30
N ARG A 7 15.62 8.30 1.90
CA ARG A 7 15.21 8.45 0.50
C ARG A 7 14.16 9.53 0.31
N ARG A 8 13.94 9.92 -0.94
CA ARG A 8 12.80 10.74 -1.35
C ARG A 8 11.55 9.86 -1.50
N PHE A 9 10.43 10.39 -1.08
CA PHE A 9 9.11 9.87 -1.38
C PHE A 9 8.35 10.79 -2.32
N GLY A 10 7.28 10.30 -2.95
CA GLY A 10 6.40 11.10 -3.78
C GLY A 10 5.90 12.33 -3.04
N GLY A 11 5.97 13.49 -3.70
CA GLY A 11 5.62 14.79 -3.11
C GLY A 11 6.67 15.40 -2.20
N THR A 12 7.81 14.74 -1.93
CA THR A 12 8.91 15.32 -1.14
C THR A 12 10.06 15.80 -2.02
N LEU A 13 10.66 16.93 -1.65
CA LEU A 13 11.81 17.49 -2.36
C LEU A 13 13.15 17.07 -1.74
N HIS A 14 13.12 16.53 -0.53
CA HIS A 14 14.33 16.20 0.25
C HIS A 14 14.33 14.72 0.68
N HIS A 15 15.53 14.16 0.86
CA HIS A 15 15.75 12.84 1.43
C HIS A 15 15.53 12.91 2.95
N ARG A 16 14.32 12.65 3.42
CA ARG A 16 13.96 12.71 4.83
C ARG A 16 13.17 11.50 5.34
N THR A 17 12.94 10.54 4.47
CA THR A 17 12.17 9.33 4.81
C THR A 17 13.14 8.21 5.12
N ALA A 18 13.24 7.82 6.38
CA ALA A 18 13.99 6.66 6.80
C ALA A 18 13.33 5.38 6.28
N TYR A 19 14.10 4.40 5.86
CA TYR A 19 13.60 3.16 5.29
C TYR A 19 14.56 1.98 5.53
N ALA A 20 14.06 0.77 5.31
CA ALA A 20 14.82 -0.46 5.36
C ALA A 20 14.56 -1.28 4.08
N GLY A 21 14.98 -0.75 2.94
CA GLY A 21 14.78 -1.36 1.62
C GLY A 21 13.31 -1.59 1.28
N ALA A 22 13.01 -2.67 0.57
CA ALA A 22 11.67 -3.08 0.19
C ALA A 22 10.83 -3.63 1.35
N THR A 23 11.46 -3.96 2.48
CA THR A 23 10.83 -4.60 3.64
C THR A 23 10.59 -3.63 4.81
N THR A 24 10.57 -2.32 4.57
CA THR A 24 10.40 -1.31 5.63
C THR A 24 9.20 -1.59 6.54
N GLY A 25 8.04 -1.90 5.97
CA GLY A 25 6.85 -2.23 6.74
C GLY A 25 7.01 -3.50 7.60
N GLN A 26 7.64 -4.52 7.06
CA GLN A 26 7.93 -5.76 7.77
C GLN A 26 8.89 -5.54 8.95
N GLN A 27 9.93 -4.73 8.75
CA GLN A 27 10.89 -4.38 9.82
C GLN A 27 10.22 -3.59 10.94
N LEU A 28 9.32 -2.66 10.61
CA LEU A 28 8.52 -1.96 11.60
C LEU A 28 7.64 -2.93 12.41
N MET A 29 6.99 -3.88 11.74
CA MET A 29 6.16 -4.88 12.43
C MET A 29 7.00 -5.76 13.36
N TYR A 30 8.17 -6.22 12.93
CA TYR A 30 9.06 -7.02 13.78
C TYR A 30 9.51 -6.24 15.02
N ALA A 31 9.94 -5.00 14.84
CA ALA A 31 10.39 -4.16 15.95
C ALA A 31 9.27 -3.90 16.97
N LEU A 32 8.04 -3.65 16.49
CA LEU A 32 6.89 -3.43 17.37
C LEU A 32 6.42 -4.73 18.06
N ASP A 33 6.40 -5.85 17.36
CA ASP A 33 6.06 -7.16 17.95
C ASP A 33 7.06 -7.55 19.04
N GLU A 34 8.36 -7.30 18.81
CA GLU A 34 9.40 -7.54 19.82
C GLU A 34 9.16 -6.71 21.10
N GLN A 35 8.79 -5.44 20.96
CA GLN A 35 8.47 -4.60 22.13
C GLN A 35 7.21 -5.07 22.85
N VAL A 36 6.17 -5.49 22.12
CA VAL A 36 4.96 -6.09 22.72
C VAL A 36 5.31 -7.34 23.51
N ARG A 37 6.11 -8.25 22.94
CA ARG A 37 6.57 -9.49 23.62
C ARG A 37 7.38 -9.19 24.88
N ARG A 38 8.20 -8.16 24.83
CA ARG A 38 8.93 -7.70 26.02
C ARG A 38 7.95 -7.28 27.12
N HIS A 39 6.97 -6.45 26.83
CA HIS A 39 5.98 -6.02 27.82
C HIS A 39 5.06 -7.17 28.28
N GLU A 40 4.77 -8.13 27.42
CA GLU A 40 4.07 -9.36 27.77
C GLU A 40 4.87 -10.17 28.82
N SER A 41 6.20 -10.30 28.63
CA SER A 41 7.09 -10.97 29.59
C SER A 41 7.21 -10.25 30.93
N GLU A 42 7.00 -8.95 30.96
CA GLU A 42 6.95 -8.10 32.15
C GLU A 42 5.57 -8.13 32.84
N GLY A 43 4.58 -8.82 32.27
CA GLY A 43 3.21 -8.89 32.81
C GLY A 43 2.40 -7.60 32.61
N LEU A 44 2.82 -6.71 31.70
CA LEU A 44 2.14 -5.45 31.39
C LEU A 44 1.14 -5.59 30.24
N VAL A 45 1.20 -6.68 29.47
CA VAL A 45 0.35 -6.95 28.33
C VAL A 45 -0.17 -8.38 28.40
N ASP A 46 -1.49 -8.54 28.29
CA ASP A 46 -2.15 -9.81 28.02
C ASP A 46 -2.55 -9.85 26.55
N LYS A 47 -2.07 -10.86 25.81
CA LYS A 47 -2.31 -11.00 24.37
C LYS A 47 -3.35 -12.09 24.10
N TYR A 48 -4.41 -11.73 23.37
CA TYR A 48 -5.50 -12.63 22.97
C TYR A 48 -5.53 -12.80 21.47
N GLU A 49 -4.74 -13.71 20.95
CA GLU A 49 -4.71 -14.04 19.52
C GLU A 49 -5.93 -14.88 19.12
N TYR A 50 -6.35 -14.77 17.85
CA TYR A 50 -7.48 -15.51 17.29
C TYR A 50 -8.84 -15.19 17.93
N TRP A 51 -9.00 -13.96 18.41
CA TRP A 51 -10.28 -13.46 18.89
C TRP A 51 -10.85 -12.43 17.91
N GLU A 52 -12.08 -12.68 17.47
CA GLU A 52 -12.81 -11.74 16.59
C GLU A 52 -13.59 -10.73 17.43
N PHE A 53 -13.37 -9.43 17.17
CA PHE A 53 -14.16 -8.36 17.78
C PHE A 53 -15.62 -8.47 17.38
N LEU A 54 -16.53 -8.48 18.35
CA LEU A 54 -17.98 -8.55 18.13
C LEU A 54 -18.67 -7.18 18.35
N SER A 55 -18.40 -6.54 19.49
CA SER A 55 -19.09 -5.30 19.87
C SER A 55 -18.30 -4.52 20.92
N LEU A 56 -18.64 -3.24 21.06
CA LEU A 56 -18.28 -2.46 22.24
C LEU A 56 -19.21 -2.84 23.41
N VAL A 57 -18.69 -2.72 24.63
CA VAL A 57 -19.48 -2.75 25.85
C VAL A 57 -19.69 -1.31 26.31
N LEU A 58 -20.92 -0.84 26.27
CA LEU A 58 -21.29 0.50 26.69
C LEU A 58 -22.08 0.41 28.00
N ASP A 59 -21.87 1.35 28.91
CA ASP A 59 -22.74 1.53 30.08
C ASP A 59 -24.00 2.36 29.75
N ASP A 60 -24.84 2.59 30.74
CA ASP A 60 -26.11 3.31 30.59
C ASP A 60 -25.91 4.78 30.14
N ASP A 61 -24.73 5.35 30.40
CA ASP A 61 -24.33 6.68 29.98
C ASP A 61 -23.69 6.71 28.59
N GLY A 62 -23.56 5.54 27.93
CA GLY A 62 -22.92 5.39 26.64
C GLY A 62 -21.39 5.39 26.68
N VAL A 63 -20.77 5.28 27.85
CA VAL A 63 -19.34 5.24 28.00
C VAL A 63 -18.83 3.83 27.69
N CYS A 64 -17.79 3.74 26.86
CA CYS A 64 -17.17 2.46 26.52
C CYS A 64 -16.39 1.88 27.71
N ARG A 65 -16.75 0.67 28.12
CA ARG A 65 -16.20 -0.06 29.26
C ARG A 65 -15.47 -1.34 28.86
N GLY A 66 -15.31 -1.57 27.58
CA GLY A 66 -14.62 -2.75 27.07
C GLY A 66 -15.14 -3.22 25.73
N VAL A 67 -14.85 -4.46 25.41
CA VAL A 67 -15.26 -5.12 24.18
C VAL A 67 -15.77 -6.54 24.45
N THR A 68 -16.65 -7.04 23.59
CA THR A 68 -16.92 -8.47 23.46
C THR A 68 -16.17 -9.00 22.25
N ALA A 69 -15.56 -10.17 22.43
CA ALA A 69 -14.91 -10.88 21.33
C ALA A 69 -15.22 -12.37 21.41
N MET A 70 -15.05 -13.05 20.30
CA MET A 70 -15.27 -14.49 20.14
C MET A 70 -13.98 -15.17 19.71
N ASN A 71 -13.61 -16.24 20.41
CA ASN A 71 -12.54 -17.11 19.97
C ASN A 71 -12.95 -17.81 18.67
N VAL A 72 -12.09 -17.77 17.65
CA VAL A 72 -12.43 -18.32 16.33
C VAL A 72 -12.42 -19.85 16.27
N PHE A 73 -11.80 -20.52 17.26
CA PHE A 73 -11.69 -21.99 17.29
C PHE A 73 -12.87 -22.65 17.99
N ASP A 74 -13.14 -22.26 19.23
CA ASP A 74 -14.17 -22.89 20.08
C ASP A 74 -15.48 -22.12 20.18
N ARG A 75 -15.51 -20.90 19.60
CA ARG A 75 -16.67 -20.00 19.62
C ARG A 75 -17.02 -19.44 21.00
N GLU A 76 -16.15 -19.55 21.98
CA GLU A 76 -16.32 -18.89 23.27
C GLU A 76 -16.47 -17.38 23.06
N VAL A 77 -17.49 -16.77 23.67
CA VAL A 77 -17.69 -15.32 23.70
C VAL A 77 -17.28 -14.79 25.06
N LYS A 78 -16.39 -13.81 25.09
CA LYS A 78 -15.85 -13.24 26.31
C LYS A 78 -15.96 -11.71 26.31
N VAL A 79 -16.16 -11.15 27.48
CA VAL A 79 -16.09 -9.71 27.72
C VAL A 79 -14.71 -9.33 28.25
N PHE A 80 -14.06 -8.44 27.56
CA PHE A 80 -12.78 -7.84 27.97
C PHE A 80 -13.08 -6.43 28.49
N LYS A 81 -12.95 -6.24 29.80
CA LYS A 81 -13.19 -4.93 30.46
C LYS A 81 -11.96 -4.05 30.35
N GLY A 82 -12.18 -2.76 30.15
CA GLY A 82 -11.11 -1.75 30.08
C GLY A 82 -11.63 -0.34 30.34
N ASN A 83 -10.78 0.50 30.86
CA ASN A 83 -11.07 1.93 31.07
C ASN A 83 -11.08 2.73 29.76
N ALA A 84 -10.43 2.21 28.72
CA ALA A 84 -10.42 2.75 27.37
C ALA A 84 -10.25 1.62 26.36
N VAL A 85 -10.78 1.83 25.16
CA VAL A 85 -10.64 0.89 24.03
C VAL A 85 -10.03 1.63 22.85
N CYS A 86 -8.95 1.07 22.32
CA CYS A 86 -8.32 1.56 21.09
C CYS A 86 -8.59 0.56 19.96
N LEU A 87 -9.32 0.97 18.93
CA LEU A 87 -9.56 0.17 17.74
C LEU A 87 -8.42 0.40 16.71
N ALA A 88 -7.52 -0.56 16.60
CA ALA A 88 -6.39 -0.52 15.65
C ALA A 88 -6.52 -1.63 14.59
N THR A 89 -7.74 -1.88 14.11
CA THR A 89 -8.12 -3.04 13.27
C THR A 89 -7.86 -2.83 11.78
N GLY A 90 -7.13 -1.81 11.40
CA GLY A 90 -6.85 -1.46 10.00
C GLY A 90 -8.04 -0.81 9.30
N GLY A 91 -7.83 -0.49 8.03
CA GLY A 91 -8.83 0.20 7.22
C GLY A 91 -9.80 -0.74 6.50
N PRO A 92 -10.88 -0.20 5.89
CA PRO A 92 -11.90 -0.96 5.17
C PRO A 92 -11.54 -1.17 3.67
N GLY A 93 -10.25 -1.36 3.34
CA GLY A 93 -9.80 -1.35 1.93
C GLY A 93 -10.53 -2.35 1.03
N LEU A 94 -10.96 -3.49 1.57
CA LEU A 94 -11.64 -4.52 0.78
C LEU A 94 -13.04 -4.09 0.30
N VAL A 95 -13.69 -3.12 0.95
CA VAL A 95 -14.99 -2.57 0.54
C VAL A 95 -14.94 -1.99 -0.88
N PHE A 96 -13.78 -1.50 -1.30
CA PHE A 96 -13.57 -0.88 -2.61
C PHE A 96 -13.16 -1.89 -3.70
N GLY A 97 -13.25 -3.18 -3.46
CA GLY A 97 -12.89 -4.23 -4.39
C GLY A 97 -11.41 -4.62 -4.31
N LYS A 98 -10.75 -4.80 -5.47
CA LYS A 98 -9.34 -5.19 -5.51
C LYS A 98 -8.45 -4.11 -4.92
N SER A 99 -7.69 -4.47 -3.90
CA SER A 99 -6.82 -3.56 -3.15
C SER A 99 -5.43 -4.16 -2.95
N THR A 100 -4.45 -3.32 -2.66
CA THR A 100 -3.12 -3.74 -2.18
C THR A 100 -3.11 -4.09 -0.69
N ASN A 101 -4.19 -3.78 0.04
CA ASN A 101 -4.34 -4.14 1.46
C ASN A 101 -4.47 -5.66 1.64
N SER A 102 -4.30 -6.11 2.89
CA SER A 102 -4.62 -7.49 3.24
C SER A 102 -6.11 -7.75 3.06
N VAL A 103 -6.46 -8.96 2.62
CA VAL A 103 -7.87 -9.39 2.46
C VAL A 103 -8.62 -9.49 3.79
N ILE A 104 -7.92 -9.48 4.93
CA ILE A 104 -8.53 -9.41 6.26
C ILE A 104 -8.99 -8.01 6.65
N ASN A 105 -8.60 -6.97 5.92
CA ASN A 105 -9.00 -5.58 6.17
C ASN A 105 -10.39 -5.31 5.61
N THR A 106 -11.38 -5.94 6.21
CA THR A 106 -12.79 -5.89 5.77
C THR A 106 -13.54 -4.65 6.25
N GLY A 107 -13.03 -3.96 7.29
CA GLY A 107 -13.71 -2.87 7.96
C GLY A 107 -14.81 -3.33 8.96
N ALA A 108 -14.94 -4.64 9.22
CA ALA A 108 -16.01 -5.17 10.07
C ALA A 108 -16.00 -4.58 11.48
N ALA A 109 -14.84 -4.48 12.12
CA ALA A 109 -14.76 -3.93 13.48
C ALA A 109 -15.14 -2.44 13.53
N ALA A 110 -14.64 -1.64 12.58
CA ALA A 110 -15.02 -0.22 12.47
C ALA A 110 -16.51 -0.05 12.21
N SER A 111 -17.11 -0.87 11.34
CA SER A 111 -18.54 -0.88 11.06
C SER A 111 -19.37 -1.20 12.31
N ARG A 112 -18.99 -2.24 13.07
CA ARG A 112 -19.70 -2.61 14.31
C ARG A 112 -19.65 -1.50 15.36
N ALA A 113 -18.47 -0.88 15.53
CA ALA A 113 -18.33 0.26 16.45
C ALA A 113 -19.17 1.46 16.00
N TYR A 114 -19.19 1.79 14.71
CA TYR A 114 -20.00 2.85 14.13
C TYR A 114 -21.51 2.60 14.38
N GLN A 115 -21.99 1.37 14.17
CA GLN A 115 -23.39 0.99 14.41
C GLN A 115 -23.80 1.14 15.89
N GLN A 116 -22.83 1.13 16.81
CA GLN A 116 -23.03 1.35 18.24
C GLN A 116 -22.83 2.82 18.67
N GLY A 117 -22.70 3.74 17.72
CA GLY A 117 -22.64 5.18 17.99
C GLY A 117 -21.24 5.80 17.96
N ALA A 118 -20.18 5.03 17.67
CA ALA A 118 -18.86 5.60 17.46
C ALA A 118 -18.86 6.51 16.23
N ILE A 119 -18.21 7.67 16.32
CA ILE A 119 -18.09 8.59 15.19
C ILE A 119 -17.10 8.05 14.18
N TYR A 120 -17.48 7.96 12.91
CA TYR A 120 -16.62 7.64 11.80
C TYR A 120 -16.31 8.90 11.00
N ALA A 121 -15.04 9.25 10.90
CA ALA A 121 -14.60 10.47 10.23
C ALA A 121 -13.68 10.17 9.06
N ASN A 122 -13.67 11.05 8.07
CA ASN A 122 -12.77 11.03 6.91
C ASN A 122 -12.85 9.73 6.08
N GLY A 123 -13.98 9.05 6.05
CA GLY A 123 -14.18 7.81 5.28
C GLY A 123 -13.98 7.96 3.77
N GLU A 124 -14.09 9.18 3.26
CA GLU A 124 -13.84 9.55 1.86
C GLU A 124 -12.35 9.62 1.51
N PHE A 125 -11.46 9.72 2.47
CA PHE A 125 -10.02 9.78 2.23
C PHE A 125 -9.43 8.38 1.99
N ILE A 126 -9.74 7.81 0.83
CA ILE A 126 -9.17 6.54 0.38
C ILE A 126 -7.94 6.81 -0.46
N GLN A 127 -6.79 6.24 -0.05
CA GLN A 127 -5.58 6.29 -0.85
C GLN A 127 -5.49 5.06 -1.74
N VAL A 128 -5.41 5.28 -3.06
CA VAL A 128 -5.10 4.26 -4.04
C VAL A 128 -3.63 4.35 -4.40
N HIS A 129 -2.88 3.25 -4.29
CA HIS A 129 -1.48 3.23 -4.70
C HIS A 129 -1.39 3.21 -6.23
N PRO A 130 -0.63 4.13 -6.86
CA PRO A 130 -0.63 4.31 -8.31
C PRO A 130 0.03 3.15 -9.07
N THR A 131 0.90 2.38 -8.42
CA THR A 131 1.63 1.29 -9.05
C THR A 131 1.41 -0.03 -8.31
N SER A 132 0.82 -1.00 -9.00
CA SER A 132 0.55 -2.34 -8.47
C SER A 132 0.56 -3.37 -9.59
N ILE A 133 0.88 -4.61 -9.23
CA ILE A 133 0.75 -5.78 -10.12
C ILE A 133 -0.65 -6.37 -9.93
N PRO A 134 -1.41 -6.59 -11.01
CA PRO A 134 -2.67 -7.30 -10.93
C PRO A 134 -2.51 -8.73 -10.41
N GLY A 135 -3.46 -9.20 -9.62
CA GLY A 135 -3.53 -10.58 -9.14
C GLY A 135 -4.98 -11.06 -9.08
N ALA A 136 -5.17 -12.37 -9.00
CA ALA A 136 -6.50 -12.97 -8.97
C ALA A 136 -7.28 -12.62 -7.69
N ASP A 137 -6.58 -12.62 -6.56
CA ASP A 137 -7.12 -12.37 -5.22
C ASP A 137 -7.05 -10.90 -4.81
N LYS A 138 -5.91 -10.24 -5.05
CA LYS A 138 -5.66 -8.85 -4.70
C LYS A 138 -4.60 -8.23 -5.61
N LEU A 139 -4.43 -6.92 -5.51
CA LEU A 139 -3.31 -6.21 -6.14
C LEU A 139 -2.03 -6.37 -5.30
N ARG A 140 -0.88 -6.52 -5.94
CA ARG A 140 0.43 -6.49 -5.27
C ARG A 140 1.06 -5.13 -5.46
N LEU A 141 1.45 -4.52 -4.36
CA LEU A 141 2.05 -3.20 -4.38
C LEU A 141 3.45 -3.26 -5.02
N ILE A 142 3.68 -2.43 -6.02
CA ILE A 142 5.01 -2.09 -6.49
C ILE A 142 5.47 -0.85 -5.74
N SER A 143 6.52 -1.01 -4.95
CA SER A 143 7.03 0.05 -4.07
C SER A 143 7.23 1.36 -4.83
N GLU A 144 6.86 2.47 -4.21
CA GLU A 144 7.13 3.81 -4.71
C GLU A 144 8.63 4.08 -4.90
N SER A 145 9.48 3.27 -4.26
CA SER A 145 10.94 3.30 -4.48
C SER A 145 11.31 3.16 -5.94
N VAL A 146 10.56 2.38 -6.73
CA VAL A 146 10.83 2.21 -8.17
C VAL A 146 10.80 3.55 -8.88
N ARG A 147 9.76 4.37 -8.63
CA ARG A 147 9.71 5.74 -9.18
C ARG A 147 10.76 6.66 -8.56
N GLY A 148 11.08 6.45 -7.27
CA GLY A 148 12.13 7.16 -6.55
C GLY A 148 13.53 6.94 -7.12
N GLU A 149 13.80 5.74 -7.60
CA GLU A 149 15.08 5.37 -8.23
C GLU A 149 15.11 5.64 -9.74
N GLY A 150 14.20 6.43 -10.26
CA GLY A 150 14.17 6.85 -11.65
C GLY A 150 13.21 6.10 -12.55
N GLY A 151 12.35 5.24 -11.98
CA GLY A 151 11.31 4.55 -12.75
C GLY A 151 10.33 5.51 -13.40
N ARG A 152 10.05 5.30 -14.67
CA ARG A 152 9.25 6.18 -15.52
C ARG A 152 7.95 5.53 -15.93
N VAL A 153 6.83 6.20 -15.62
CA VAL A 153 5.48 5.75 -16.00
C VAL A 153 5.15 6.29 -17.39
N TRP A 154 4.66 5.42 -18.27
CA TRP A 154 4.32 5.81 -19.63
C TRP A 154 3.23 4.94 -20.25
N VAL A 155 2.63 5.43 -21.32
CA VAL A 155 1.75 4.69 -22.24
C VAL A 155 2.19 4.94 -23.68
N PRO A 156 1.84 4.08 -24.65
CA PRO A 156 2.03 4.38 -26.06
C PRO A 156 1.25 5.64 -26.46
N LYS A 157 1.81 6.45 -27.37
CA LYS A 157 1.10 7.60 -27.94
C LYS A 157 -0.10 7.16 -28.76
N ASP A 158 0.07 6.08 -29.55
CA ASP A 158 -1.04 5.42 -30.24
C ASP A 158 -1.63 4.32 -29.35
N LYS A 159 -2.90 4.46 -28.99
CA LYS A 159 -3.64 3.46 -28.19
C LYS A 159 -3.76 2.08 -28.86
N ASN A 160 -3.56 2.00 -30.17
CA ASN A 160 -3.61 0.75 -30.93
C ASN A 160 -2.22 0.10 -31.09
N ASP A 161 -1.18 0.67 -30.53
CA ASP A 161 0.16 0.12 -30.61
C ASP A 161 0.24 -1.20 -29.82
N LYS A 162 0.52 -2.29 -30.52
CA LYS A 162 0.63 -3.65 -29.99
C LYS A 162 2.07 -4.18 -29.96
N ARG A 163 3.04 -3.32 -30.29
CA ARG A 163 4.45 -3.72 -30.21
C ARG A 163 4.82 -4.10 -28.77
N HIS A 164 5.82 -4.95 -28.65
CA HIS A 164 6.40 -5.21 -27.33
C HIS A 164 6.99 -3.89 -26.76
N PRO A 165 6.88 -3.62 -25.46
CA PRO A 165 7.33 -2.34 -24.88
C PRO A 165 8.81 -2.01 -25.16
N THR A 166 9.67 -3.01 -25.33
CA THR A 166 11.08 -2.82 -25.72
C THR A 166 11.25 -2.29 -27.15
N ASP A 167 10.29 -2.57 -28.03
CA ASP A 167 10.33 -2.21 -29.45
C ASP A 167 9.69 -0.85 -29.73
N ILE A 168 9.07 -0.23 -28.73
CA ILE A 168 8.46 1.11 -28.83
C ILE A 168 9.53 2.15 -28.54
N PRO A 169 9.95 2.96 -29.53
CA PRO A 169 10.95 3.99 -29.30
C PRO A 169 10.39 5.12 -28.41
N ASP A 170 11.28 5.90 -27.80
CA ASP A 170 10.89 7.01 -26.93
C ASP A 170 10.03 8.06 -27.64
N SER A 171 10.22 8.26 -28.94
CA SER A 171 9.37 9.13 -29.75
C SER A 171 7.90 8.76 -29.71
N ASP A 172 7.59 7.48 -29.50
CA ASP A 172 6.23 6.94 -29.52
C ASP A 172 5.69 6.69 -28.11
N ARG A 173 6.48 6.99 -27.07
CA ARG A 173 6.08 6.90 -25.66
C ARG A 173 5.56 8.25 -25.15
N ASP A 174 4.50 8.22 -24.36
CA ASP A 174 4.00 9.38 -23.62
C ASP A 174 4.31 9.22 -22.13
N TYR A 175 5.32 9.92 -21.66
CA TYR A 175 5.66 10.05 -20.24
C TYR A 175 4.78 11.14 -19.61
N PHE A 176 3.49 10.86 -19.50
CA PHE A 176 2.46 11.83 -19.18
C PHE A 176 2.64 12.53 -17.83
N LEU A 177 3.21 11.88 -16.81
CA LEU A 177 3.51 12.51 -15.52
C LEU A 177 4.61 13.55 -15.65
N GLU A 178 5.65 13.27 -16.42
CA GLU A 178 6.74 14.21 -16.67
C GLU A 178 6.26 15.40 -17.52
N ARG A 179 5.43 15.14 -18.53
CA ARG A 179 4.86 16.17 -19.39
C ARG A 179 3.92 17.11 -18.64
N LYS A 180 3.04 16.55 -17.80
CA LYS A 180 2.04 17.34 -17.05
C LYS A 180 2.64 18.01 -15.81
N TYR A 181 3.63 17.40 -15.18
CA TYR A 181 4.23 17.86 -13.91
C TYR A 181 5.77 17.91 -13.97
N PRO A 182 6.36 18.81 -14.78
CA PRO A 182 7.81 18.83 -15.02
C PRO A 182 8.66 18.99 -13.75
N LYS A 183 8.12 19.63 -12.70
CA LYS A 183 8.82 19.84 -11.43
C LYS A 183 9.02 18.56 -10.62
N TYR A 184 8.04 17.65 -10.67
CA TYR A 184 8.02 16.41 -9.87
C TYR A 184 8.23 15.16 -10.73
N GLY A 185 7.82 15.19 -11.99
CA GLY A 185 7.87 14.05 -12.89
C GLY A 185 7.14 12.83 -12.29
N ASN A 186 7.82 11.71 -12.24
CA ASN A 186 7.29 10.48 -11.67
C ASN A 186 7.19 10.49 -10.13
N LEU A 187 7.69 11.54 -9.45
CA LEU A 187 7.63 11.75 -8.01
C LEU A 187 6.47 12.66 -7.57
N VAL A 188 5.48 12.86 -8.42
CA VAL A 188 4.22 13.51 -7.99
C VAL A 188 3.58 12.74 -6.82
N PRO A 189 2.80 13.41 -5.95
CA PRO A 189 2.03 12.74 -4.89
C PRO A 189 1.21 11.57 -5.42
N ARG A 190 0.96 10.57 -4.58
CA ARG A 190 0.27 9.33 -4.97
C ARG A 190 -1.11 9.57 -5.57
N ASP A 191 -1.87 10.47 -4.97
CA ASP A 191 -3.21 10.85 -5.46
C ASP A 191 -3.18 11.48 -6.84
N VAL A 192 -2.18 12.33 -7.11
CA VAL A 192 -1.96 12.91 -8.44
C VAL A 192 -1.62 11.82 -9.45
N ALA A 193 -0.63 10.96 -9.14
CA ALA A 193 -0.26 9.86 -10.03
C ALA A 193 -1.45 8.94 -10.34
N THR A 194 -2.24 8.58 -9.31
CA THR A 194 -3.40 7.71 -9.47
C THR A 194 -4.45 8.33 -10.38
N ARG A 195 -4.80 9.63 -10.18
CA ARG A 195 -5.77 10.32 -11.03
C ARG A 195 -5.30 10.41 -12.48
N GLU A 196 -4.03 10.69 -12.69
CA GLU A 196 -3.47 10.75 -14.05
C GLU A 196 -3.45 9.39 -14.75
N ILE A 197 -3.10 8.32 -14.03
CA ILE A 197 -3.17 6.96 -14.55
C ILE A 197 -4.62 6.58 -14.88
N PHE A 198 -5.56 6.92 -14.00
CA PHE A 198 -6.98 6.70 -14.25
C PHE A 198 -7.44 7.43 -15.53
N SER A 199 -7.10 8.70 -15.64
CA SER A 199 -7.44 9.50 -16.83
C SER A 199 -6.86 8.89 -18.12
N MET A 200 -5.59 8.48 -18.10
CA MET A 200 -4.98 7.80 -19.25
C MET A 200 -5.68 6.50 -19.64
N CYS A 201 -6.04 5.69 -18.65
CA CYS A 201 -6.61 4.37 -18.90
C CYS A 201 -8.11 4.44 -19.23
N VAL A 202 -8.88 5.22 -18.47
CA VAL A 202 -10.35 5.22 -18.52
C VAL A 202 -10.88 6.33 -19.41
N ASP A 203 -10.47 7.58 -19.18
CA ASP A 203 -11.02 8.73 -19.90
C ASP A 203 -10.49 8.79 -21.34
N GLU A 204 -9.18 8.56 -21.53
CA GLU A 204 -8.54 8.60 -22.85
C GLU A 204 -8.50 7.23 -23.54
N GLY A 205 -8.77 6.13 -22.82
CA GLY A 205 -8.75 4.77 -23.36
C GLY A 205 -7.37 4.34 -23.89
N ARG A 206 -6.29 4.84 -23.26
CA ARG A 206 -4.90 4.61 -23.67
C ARG A 206 -4.17 3.59 -22.81
N GLY A 207 -4.91 2.87 -21.97
CA GLY A 207 -4.33 1.80 -21.17
C GLY A 207 -3.74 0.68 -22.03
N VAL A 208 -2.67 0.07 -21.54
CA VAL A 208 -1.95 -1.00 -22.25
C VAL A 208 -2.86 -2.18 -22.52
N GLY A 209 -2.97 -2.56 -23.80
CA GLY A 209 -3.82 -3.66 -24.23
C GLY A 209 -5.33 -3.40 -24.06
N GLY A 210 -5.74 -2.15 -23.84
CA GLY A 210 -7.13 -1.77 -23.54
C GLY A 210 -7.54 -2.00 -22.09
N ASP A 211 -6.59 -2.38 -21.24
CA ASP A 211 -6.79 -2.58 -19.80
C ASP A 211 -6.45 -1.31 -19.00
N ASN A 212 -6.84 -1.30 -17.71
CA ASN A 212 -6.46 -0.25 -16.75
C ASN A 212 -5.01 -0.44 -16.27
N LYS A 213 -4.06 -0.42 -17.22
CA LYS A 213 -2.64 -0.63 -16.98
C LYS A 213 -1.79 0.41 -17.70
N VAL A 214 -0.65 0.73 -17.10
CA VAL A 214 0.40 1.56 -17.70
C VAL A 214 1.74 0.84 -17.58
N TYR A 215 2.70 1.19 -18.41
CA TYR A 215 4.06 0.71 -18.26
C TYR A 215 4.80 1.48 -17.16
N LEU A 216 5.65 0.77 -16.44
CA LEU A 216 6.62 1.34 -15.48
C LEU A 216 8.00 0.82 -15.89
N ASP A 217 8.81 1.69 -16.46
CA ASP A 217 10.15 1.37 -16.98
C ASP A 217 11.22 1.79 -15.96
N ILE A 218 12.02 0.83 -15.51
CA ILE A 218 13.14 1.02 -14.57
C ILE A 218 14.45 0.49 -15.16
N THR A 219 14.52 0.31 -16.46
CA THR A 219 15.77 -0.09 -17.12
C THR A 219 16.90 0.92 -16.84
N PRO A 220 18.16 0.49 -16.80
CA PRO A 220 19.31 1.38 -16.57
C PRO A 220 19.32 2.59 -17.49
N GLU A 221 19.00 2.39 -18.77
CA GLU A 221 18.98 3.44 -19.79
C GLU A 221 17.92 4.51 -19.50
N LYS A 222 16.81 4.14 -18.88
CA LYS A 222 15.67 5.05 -18.61
C LYS A 222 15.71 5.68 -17.23
N SER A 223 16.20 4.92 -16.25
CA SER A 223 16.33 5.39 -14.88
C SER A 223 17.55 6.28 -14.65
N GLY A 224 18.56 6.18 -15.51
CA GLY A 224 19.85 6.82 -15.33
C GLY A 224 20.71 6.18 -14.22
N GLN A 225 20.30 5.02 -13.70
CA GLN A 225 21.02 4.26 -12.67
C GLN A 225 21.78 3.09 -13.31
N LYS A 226 22.85 2.63 -12.65
CA LYS A 226 23.52 1.39 -13.06
C LYS A 226 22.72 0.18 -12.64
N GLY A 227 22.78 -0.91 -13.41
CA GLY A 227 22.01 -2.13 -13.16
C GLY A 227 22.32 -2.77 -11.79
N ASP A 228 23.58 -2.79 -11.38
CA ASP A 228 24.02 -3.29 -10.07
C ASP A 228 23.46 -2.45 -8.91
N VAL A 229 23.37 -1.13 -9.08
CA VAL A 229 22.76 -0.22 -8.10
C VAL A 229 21.26 -0.44 -8.00
N LEU A 230 20.59 -0.66 -9.13
CA LEU A 230 19.16 -0.97 -9.15
C LEU A 230 18.90 -2.31 -8.46
N GLU A 231 19.68 -3.34 -8.74
CA GLU A 231 19.53 -4.66 -8.09
C GLU A 231 19.75 -4.56 -6.56
N GLN A 232 20.76 -3.80 -6.14
CA GLN A 232 21.01 -3.58 -4.72
C GLN A 232 19.83 -2.86 -4.02
N LYS A 233 19.24 -1.85 -4.66
CA LYS A 233 18.17 -1.03 -4.06
C LYS A 233 16.77 -1.62 -4.22
N LEU A 234 16.51 -2.31 -5.31
CA LEU A 234 15.20 -2.78 -5.73
C LEU A 234 15.10 -4.30 -5.87
N GLY A 235 16.12 -5.07 -5.52
CA GLY A 235 16.16 -6.54 -5.70
C GLY A 235 14.92 -7.24 -5.14
N GLY A 236 14.47 -6.85 -3.94
CA GLY A 236 13.23 -7.39 -3.37
C GLY A 236 11.96 -7.03 -4.16
N VAL A 237 11.94 -5.92 -4.89
CA VAL A 237 10.82 -5.57 -5.80
C VAL A 237 10.88 -6.42 -7.06
N PHE A 238 12.08 -6.62 -7.62
CA PHE A 238 12.28 -7.50 -8.78
C PHE A 238 11.90 -8.94 -8.46
N GLU A 239 12.26 -9.44 -7.28
CA GLU A 239 11.86 -10.77 -6.83
C GLU A 239 10.33 -10.92 -6.78
N ILE A 240 9.61 -9.95 -6.19
CA ILE A 240 8.16 -9.93 -6.17
C ILE A 240 7.59 -9.92 -7.59
N TYR A 241 8.16 -9.10 -8.48
CA TYR A 241 7.71 -9.01 -9.86
C TYR A 241 7.86 -10.35 -10.59
N ARG A 242 9.05 -10.95 -10.55
CA ARG A 242 9.35 -12.26 -11.15
C ARG A 242 8.42 -13.35 -10.63
N LYS A 243 8.16 -13.35 -9.32
CA LYS A 243 7.29 -14.33 -8.66
C LYS A 243 5.83 -14.26 -9.12
N PHE A 244 5.30 -13.06 -9.36
CA PHE A 244 3.88 -12.88 -9.66
C PHE A 244 3.57 -12.64 -11.14
N VAL A 245 4.53 -12.19 -11.93
CA VAL A 245 4.38 -11.97 -13.38
C VAL A 245 5.04 -13.10 -14.16
N GLY A 246 6.11 -13.70 -13.64
CA GLY A 246 6.78 -14.86 -14.24
C GLY A 246 7.71 -14.54 -15.40
N THR A 247 8.05 -13.27 -15.61
CA THR A 247 8.99 -12.81 -16.65
C THR A 247 10.03 -11.87 -16.03
N ASP A 248 11.20 -11.79 -16.67
CA ASP A 248 12.23 -10.81 -16.36
C ASP A 248 11.93 -9.45 -17.02
#